data_348999ac39f955692577a1df8e092310
#
_entry.id   348999ac39f955692577a1df8e092310
#
_cell.length_a   1.000
_cell.length_b   1.000
_cell.length_c   1.000
_cell.angle_alpha   90.00
_cell.angle_beta   90.00
_cell.angle_gamma   90.00
#
_symmetry.space_group_name_H-M   'P 1'
#
loop_
_entity.id
_entity.type
_entity.pdbx_description
1 polymer ?
#
loop_
_entity_poly.entity_id
_entity_poly.type
_entity_poly.pdbx_seq_one_letter_code
_entity_poly.pdbx_strand_id
1 'polypeptide(L)'
;MKQISFTYDQLIDCAKGVLFGKGNAQLPMPPMLMFDRITSINESGGVFAKGEVIAELDIKEDLWFFECHFKDDPVMPGCLGLDAMWQLLGFYLGWLGQPGKGRALGVGEVKFTGQVLQKVKKVTYHISLKRLILRKLILGVGDGVLKADGETIYEAKDMKVGLFSPEK
;
A
#
# COMPACT_ATOMS: atom_id res chain seq x y z
N MET A 1 2.86 -22.07 7.35
CA MET A 1 2.41 -21.49 6.05
C MET A 1 2.09 -20.01 6.28
N LYS A 2 2.58 -19.11 5.43
CA LYS A 2 2.28 -17.68 5.56
C LYS A 2 0.82 -17.40 5.20
N GLN A 3 0.21 -16.48 5.92
CA GLN A 3 -1.13 -15.99 5.60
C GLN A 3 -1.09 -15.21 4.28
N ILE A 4 -2.08 -15.40 3.42
CA ILE A 4 -2.11 -14.86 2.05
C ILE A 4 -3.20 -13.81 1.83
N SER A 5 -3.97 -13.49 2.86
CA SER A 5 -4.98 -12.43 2.85
C SER A 5 -5.15 -11.86 4.26
N PHE A 6 -5.61 -10.61 4.36
CA PHE A 6 -5.75 -9.93 5.66
C PHE A 6 -7.05 -9.13 5.71
N THR A 7 -7.78 -9.30 6.81
CA THR A 7 -9.00 -8.55 7.10
C THR A 7 -8.65 -7.15 7.63
N TYR A 8 -9.65 -6.25 7.69
CA TYR A 8 -9.48 -4.93 8.26
C TYR A 8 -8.95 -4.96 9.70
N ASP A 9 -9.49 -5.83 10.55
CA ASP A 9 -9.04 -5.95 11.94
C ASP A 9 -7.57 -6.36 12.03
N GLN A 10 -7.11 -7.23 11.16
CA GLN A 10 -5.70 -7.62 11.07
C GLN A 10 -4.81 -6.49 10.58
N LEU A 11 -5.31 -5.64 9.67
CA LEU A 11 -4.59 -4.43 9.25
C LEU A 11 -4.49 -3.43 10.40
N ILE A 12 -5.52 -3.28 11.21
CA ILE A 12 -5.48 -2.46 12.44
C ILE A 12 -4.48 -3.03 13.45
N ASP A 13 -4.39 -4.34 13.60
CA ASP A 13 -3.36 -4.98 14.44
C ASP A 13 -1.94 -4.66 13.94
N CYS A 14 -1.75 -4.63 12.61
CA CYS A 14 -0.50 -4.17 12.02
C CYS A 14 -0.22 -2.70 12.37
N ALA A 15 -1.23 -1.84 12.25
CA ALA A 15 -1.12 -0.42 12.57
C ALA A 15 -0.79 -0.17 14.05
N LYS A 16 -1.26 -1.04 14.95
CA LYS A 16 -0.94 -1.00 16.38
C LYS A 16 0.44 -1.58 16.73
N GLY A 17 1.16 -2.12 15.74
CA GLY A 17 2.47 -2.75 15.95
C GLY A 17 2.39 -4.16 16.51
N VAL A 18 1.23 -4.81 16.46
CA VAL A 18 1.02 -6.16 16.99
C VAL A 18 1.33 -7.23 15.96
N LEU A 19 0.86 -7.08 14.72
CA LEU A 19 0.91 -8.14 13.70
C LEU A 19 2.34 -8.62 13.41
N PHE A 20 3.28 -7.69 13.21
CA PHE A 20 4.69 -8.02 12.93
C PHE A 20 5.62 -7.81 14.12
N GLY A 21 5.07 -7.38 15.25
CA GLY A 21 5.82 -7.14 16.47
C GLY A 21 6.40 -5.73 16.58
N LYS A 22 6.71 -5.35 17.80
CA LYS A 22 7.23 -4.03 18.14
C LYS A 22 8.54 -3.74 17.41
N GLY A 23 8.64 -2.54 16.81
CA GLY A 23 9.84 -2.11 16.10
C GLY A 23 9.93 -2.58 14.65
N ASN A 24 8.95 -3.32 14.18
CA ASN A 24 8.87 -3.81 12.79
C ASN A 24 7.89 -2.98 11.96
N ALA A 25 7.68 -3.39 10.71
CA ALA A 25 6.81 -2.68 9.79
C ALA A 25 5.41 -2.49 10.37
N GLN A 26 4.90 -1.28 10.26
CA GLN A 26 3.56 -0.88 10.69
C GLN A 26 2.84 -0.16 9.57
N LEU A 27 1.55 -0.45 9.44
CA LEU A 27 0.64 0.39 8.67
C LEU A 27 0.31 1.65 9.49
N PRO A 28 -0.04 2.76 8.84
CA PRO A 28 -0.60 3.89 9.59
C PRO A 28 -1.97 3.56 10.14
N MET A 29 -2.34 4.19 11.23
CA MET A 29 -3.71 4.14 11.76
C MET A 29 -4.66 4.96 10.85
N PRO A 30 -5.98 4.66 10.85
CA PRO A 30 -6.95 5.56 10.25
C PRO A 30 -6.82 6.99 10.82
N PRO A 31 -7.00 8.03 10.02
CA PRO A 31 -7.51 8.02 8.65
C PRO A 31 -6.45 7.81 7.54
N MET A 32 -5.16 7.68 7.86
CA MET A 32 -4.09 7.49 6.86
C MET A 32 -4.05 6.08 6.25
N LEU A 33 -4.61 5.07 6.91
CA LEU A 33 -4.73 3.73 6.34
C LEU A 33 -5.66 3.79 5.11
N MET A 34 -5.15 3.47 3.93
CA MET A 34 -5.82 3.74 2.66
C MET A 34 -6.35 2.49 1.96
N PHE A 35 -6.55 1.40 2.71
CA PHE A 35 -7.21 0.19 2.20
C PHE A 35 -7.90 -0.56 3.33
N ASP A 36 -8.95 -1.31 2.98
CA ASP A 36 -9.78 -2.04 3.95
C ASP A 36 -9.37 -3.49 4.11
N ARG A 37 -8.71 -4.07 3.11
CA ARG A 37 -8.29 -5.47 3.13
C ARG A 37 -7.19 -5.73 2.12
N ILE A 38 -6.39 -6.75 2.41
CA ILE A 38 -5.48 -7.36 1.43
C ILE A 38 -6.14 -8.65 0.99
N THR A 39 -6.47 -8.74 -0.29
CA THR A 39 -7.15 -9.91 -0.87
C THR A 39 -6.17 -10.99 -1.28
N SER A 40 -4.94 -10.62 -1.61
CA SER A 40 -3.90 -11.59 -1.98
C SER A 40 -2.51 -11.01 -1.73
N ILE A 41 -1.62 -11.83 -1.21
CA ILE A 41 -0.19 -11.54 -1.08
C ILE A 41 0.59 -12.83 -1.27
N ASN A 42 1.62 -12.80 -2.13
CA ASN A 42 2.44 -13.97 -2.43
C ASN A 42 3.82 -13.59 -2.94
N GLU A 43 4.73 -14.57 -3.04
CA GLU A 43 6.12 -14.38 -3.43
C GLU A 43 6.42 -14.70 -4.90
N SER A 44 5.42 -15.10 -5.69
CA SER A 44 5.62 -15.58 -7.07
C SER A 44 4.80 -14.87 -8.13
N GLY A 45 3.77 -14.13 -7.72
CA GLY A 45 2.88 -13.40 -8.63
C GLY A 45 3.43 -12.06 -9.08
N GLY A 46 2.55 -11.27 -9.69
CA GLY A 46 2.87 -9.95 -10.19
C GLY A 46 3.49 -9.97 -11.58
N VAL A 47 3.68 -8.78 -12.14
CA VAL A 47 4.16 -8.59 -13.51
C VAL A 47 5.57 -9.17 -13.73
N PHE A 48 6.39 -9.15 -12.68
CA PHE A 48 7.78 -9.62 -12.73
C PHE A 48 7.96 -11.04 -12.19
N ALA A 49 6.87 -11.71 -11.77
CA ALA A 49 6.90 -13.03 -11.13
C ALA A 49 7.83 -13.08 -9.90
N LYS A 50 7.89 -12.01 -9.14
CA LYS A 50 8.74 -11.85 -7.95
C LYS A 50 7.96 -11.56 -6.68
N GLY A 51 6.64 -11.61 -6.75
CA GLY A 51 5.72 -11.33 -5.67
C GLY A 51 4.75 -10.21 -5.98
N GLU A 52 3.62 -10.24 -5.30
CA GLU A 52 2.57 -9.23 -5.45
C GLU A 52 1.76 -9.04 -4.18
N VAL A 53 1.13 -7.88 -4.09
CA VAL A 53 0.09 -7.57 -3.12
C VAL A 53 -1.10 -6.98 -3.86
N ILE A 54 -2.28 -7.49 -3.56
CA ILE A 54 -3.55 -6.94 -4.05
C ILE A 54 -4.37 -6.53 -2.84
N ALA A 55 -4.83 -5.28 -2.83
CA ALA A 55 -5.64 -4.72 -1.75
C ALA A 55 -6.80 -3.92 -2.31
N GLU A 56 -7.80 -3.69 -1.47
CA GLU A 56 -9.03 -2.98 -1.85
C GLU A 56 -9.40 -1.92 -0.82
N LEU A 57 -9.93 -0.82 -1.32
CA LEU A 57 -10.58 0.24 -0.54
C LEU A 57 -12.02 0.39 -1.04
N ASP A 58 -13.00 0.23 -0.16
CA ASP A 58 -14.38 0.54 -0.46
C ASP A 58 -14.57 2.06 -0.41
N ILE A 59 -15.07 2.63 -1.47
CA ILE A 59 -15.34 4.06 -1.55
C ILE A 59 -16.76 4.32 -1.04
N LYS A 60 -16.82 5.15 0.00
CA LYS A 60 -18.07 5.67 0.57
C LYS A 60 -18.10 7.17 0.39
N GLU A 61 -19.29 7.73 0.14
CA GLU A 61 -19.45 9.15 -0.14
C GLU A 61 -18.97 10.05 1.01
N ASP A 62 -18.96 9.53 2.25
CA ASP A 62 -18.58 10.24 3.47
C ASP A 62 -17.10 10.03 3.89
N LEU A 63 -16.26 9.45 3.03
CA LEU A 63 -14.83 9.37 3.32
C LEU A 63 -14.26 10.78 3.53
N TRP A 64 -13.44 10.91 4.57
CA TRP A 64 -12.96 12.19 5.08
C TRP A 64 -12.35 13.13 4.04
N PHE A 65 -11.64 12.58 3.04
CA PHE A 65 -10.97 13.40 2.03
C PHE A 65 -11.92 14.05 1.04
N PHE A 66 -13.13 13.52 0.85
CA PHE A 66 -14.12 14.12 -0.05
C PHE A 66 -14.67 15.44 0.46
N GLU A 67 -14.73 15.62 1.78
CA GLU A 67 -15.22 16.87 2.39
C GLU A 67 -14.25 18.03 2.18
N CYS A 68 -12.96 17.76 2.21
CA CYS A 68 -11.91 18.78 2.18
C CYS A 68 -11.14 18.90 0.87
N HIS A 69 -11.32 17.97 -0.03
CA HIS A 69 -10.55 17.95 -1.27
C HIS A 69 -11.44 17.65 -2.48
N PHE A 70 -12.05 18.65 -3.05
CA PHE A 70 -12.07 20.07 -2.68
C PHE A 70 -13.48 20.47 -2.26
N LYS A 71 -13.65 21.61 -1.62
CA LYS A 71 -14.99 22.15 -1.32
C LYS A 71 -15.83 22.23 -2.60
N ASP A 72 -17.00 21.59 -2.58
CA ASP A 72 -17.92 21.51 -3.72
C ASP A 72 -17.36 20.81 -4.98
N ASP A 73 -16.21 20.14 -4.85
CA ASP A 73 -15.58 19.36 -5.91
C ASP A 73 -14.84 18.14 -5.30
N PRO A 74 -15.59 17.14 -4.82
CA PRO A 74 -15.01 16.01 -4.11
C PRO A 74 -14.28 15.06 -5.05
N VAL A 75 -12.99 14.86 -4.76
CA VAL A 75 -12.13 13.91 -5.45
C VAL A 75 -11.09 13.35 -4.46
N MET A 76 -10.83 12.07 -4.53
CA MET A 76 -9.76 11.46 -3.72
C MET A 76 -8.40 12.05 -4.11
N PRO A 77 -7.62 12.58 -3.14
CA PRO A 77 -6.27 13.03 -3.44
C PRO A 77 -5.41 11.94 -4.06
N GLY A 78 -4.77 12.23 -5.19
CA GLY A 78 -3.88 11.27 -5.85
C GLY A 78 -2.70 10.85 -4.98
N CYS A 79 -2.21 11.75 -4.13
CA CYS A 79 -1.14 11.45 -3.18
C CYS A 79 -1.52 10.37 -2.17
N LEU A 80 -2.80 10.23 -1.81
CA LEU A 80 -3.27 9.16 -0.91
C LEU A 80 -3.24 7.79 -1.58
N GLY A 81 -3.57 7.73 -2.87
CA GLY A 81 -3.44 6.49 -3.64
C GLY A 81 -1.98 6.05 -3.79
N LEU A 82 -1.08 6.99 -4.02
CA LEU A 82 0.36 6.71 -4.03
C LEU A 82 0.84 6.22 -2.66
N ASP A 83 0.44 6.91 -1.59
CA ASP A 83 0.83 6.50 -0.23
C ASP A 83 0.31 5.10 0.11
N ALA A 84 -0.91 4.76 -0.28
CA ALA A 84 -1.45 3.42 -0.13
C ALA A 84 -0.53 2.35 -0.75
N MET A 85 0.01 2.64 -1.92
CA MET A 85 0.91 1.70 -2.61
C MET A 85 2.25 1.57 -1.89
N TRP A 86 2.81 2.66 -1.32
CA TRP A 86 3.96 2.58 -0.43
C TRP A 86 3.65 1.79 0.86
N GLN A 87 2.47 2.00 1.44
CA GLN A 87 2.02 1.24 2.63
C GLN A 87 2.01 -0.26 2.35
N LEU A 88 1.50 -0.67 1.19
CA LEU A 88 1.43 -2.07 0.79
C LEU A 88 2.81 -2.67 0.54
N LEU A 89 3.71 -1.91 -0.07
CA LEU A 89 5.09 -2.36 -0.28
C LEU A 89 5.83 -2.55 1.06
N GLY A 90 5.64 -1.64 2.00
CA GLY A 90 6.17 -1.77 3.36
C GLY A 90 5.57 -2.96 4.11
N PHE A 91 4.27 -3.17 3.99
CA PHE A 91 3.58 -4.33 4.55
C PHE A 91 4.17 -5.64 3.99
N TYR A 92 4.44 -5.70 2.70
CA TYR A 92 5.05 -6.87 2.07
C TYR A 92 6.40 -7.24 2.71
N LEU A 93 7.25 -6.25 2.97
CA LEU A 93 8.54 -6.49 3.63
C LEU A 93 8.36 -7.06 5.05
N GLY A 94 7.41 -6.53 5.80
CA GLY A 94 7.05 -7.07 7.12
C GLY A 94 6.48 -8.49 7.04
N TRP A 95 5.63 -8.75 6.06
CA TRP A 95 5.06 -10.07 5.80
C TRP A 95 6.13 -11.11 5.44
N LEU A 96 7.20 -10.70 4.76
CA LEU A 96 8.38 -11.57 4.53
C LEU A 96 9.15 -11.89 5.82
N GLY A 97 8.82 -11.23 6.94
CA GLY A 97 9.52 -11.41 8.20
C GLY A 97 10.76 -10.53 8.38
N GLN A 98 10.92 -9.52 7.54
CA GLN A 98 12.08 -8.62 7.64
C GLN A 98 11.91 -7.64 8.80
N PRO A 99 12.97 -7.40 9.59
CA PRO A 99 12.89 -6.52 10.75
C PRO A 99 13.05 -5.04 10.37
N GLY A 100 12.54 -4.17 11.22
CA GLY A 100 12.75 -2.72 11.13
C GLY A 100 11.49 -1.95 10.75
N LYS A 101 11.56 -0.64 10.97
CA LYS A 101 10.48 0.30 10.70
C LYS A 101 10.51 0.75 9.24
N GLY A 102 9.34 0.78 8.60
CA GLY A 102 9.20 1.15 7.21
C GLY A 102 9.26 2.66 6.97
N ARG A 103 9.92 3.04 5.89
CA ARG A 103 9.94 4.43 5.38
C ARG A 103 9.87 4.42 3.86
N ALA A 104 9.00 5.24 3.30
CA ALA A 104 8.99 5.50 1.87
C ALA A 104 10.27 6.26 1.48
N LEU A 105 10.95 5.80 0.45
CA LEU A 105 12.23 6.38 0.00
C LEU A 105 12.13 7.12 -1.31
N GLY A 106 11.15 6.80 -2.13
CA GLY A 106 10.98 7.47 -3.40
C GLY A 106 10.10 6.71 -4.38
N VAL A 107 9.95 7.29 -5.54
CA VAL A 107 9.26 6.72 -6.69
C VAL A 107 9.92 7.28 -7.96
N GLY A 108 10.06 6.45 -8.98
CA GLY A 108 10.66 6.89 -10.24
C GLY A 108 9.71 7.73 -11.07
N GLU A 109 8.47 7.29 -11.23
CA GLU A 109 7.45 7.99 -12.02
C GLU A 109 6.07 7.67 -11.48
N VAL A 110 5.19 8.68 -11.46
CA VAL A 110 3.77 8.49 -11.19
C VAL A 110 2.97 9.16 -12.30
N LYS A 111 1.98 8.44 -12.83
CA LYS A 111 1.02 8.97 -13.79
C LYS A 111 -0.38 8.88 -13.22
N PHE A 112 -1.06 10.01 -13.15
CA PHE A 112 -2.47 10.11 -12.80
C PHE A 112 -3.26 10.30 -14.09
N THR A 113 -3.90 9.23 -14.57
CA THR A 113 -4.66 9.22 -15.84
C THR A 113 -6.16 9.27 -15.64
N GLY A 114 -6.60 9.32 -14.40
CA GLY A 114 -8.00 9.40 -14.01
C GLY A 114 -8.12 9.84 -12.57
N GLN A 115 -9.34 9.79 -12.04
CA GLN A 115 -9.64 10.26 -10.70
C GLN A 115 -10.68 9.36 -10.02
N VAL A 116 -10.64 9.34 -8.69
CA VAL A 116 -11.61 8.63 -7.86
C VAL A 116 -12.64 9.64 -7.35
N LEU A 117 -13.84 9.57 -7.90
CA LEU A 117 -14.97 10.38 -7.48
C LEU A 117 -15.87 9.59 -6.50
N GLN A 118 -16.78 10.29 -5.83
CA GLN A 118 -17.69 9.66 -4.86
C GLN A 118 -18.56 8.53 -5.43
N LYS A 119 -18.80 8.54 -6.74
CA LYS A 119 -19.57 7.50 -7.45
C LYS A 119 -18.82 6.18 -7.64
N VAL A 120 -17.49 6.18 -7.50
CA VAL A 120 -16.68 4.96 -7.54
C VAL A 120 -17.07 4.09 -6.34
N LYS A 121 -17.17 2.79 -6.55
CA LYS A 121 -17.54 1.83 -5.50
C LYS A 121 -16.32 1.22 -4.83
N LYS A 122 -15.30 0.88 -5.63
CA LYS A 122 -14.11 0.18 -5.14
C LYS A 122 -12.85 0.66 -5.86
N VAL A 123 -11.82 0.91 -5.07
CA VAL A 123 -10.45 1.06 -5.54
C VAL A 123 -9.71 -0.25 -5.27
N THR A 124 -8.95 -0.72 -6.26
CA THR A 124 -8.07 -1.87 -6.15
C THR A 124 -6.64 -1.44 -6.39
N TYR A 125 -5.76 -1.82 -5.48
CA TYR A 125 -4.31 -1.61 -5.60
C TYR A 125 -3.65 -2.91 -5.99
N HIS A 126 -2.78 -2.88 -6.97
CA HIS A 126 -1.97 -4.04 -7.37
C HIS A 126 -0.50 -3.65 -7.38
N ILE A 127 0.25 -4.20 -6.44
CA ILE A 127 1.70 -3.95 -6.31
C ILE A 127 2.44 -5.18 -6.82
N SER A 128 3.34 -4.98 -7.76
CA SER A 128 4.23 -6.02 -8.29
C SER A 128 5.64 -5.78 -7.80
N LEU A 129 6.21 -6.73 -7.06
CA LEU A 129 7.59 -6.67 -6.59
C LEU A 129 8.52 -6.78 -7.78
N LYS A 130 9.49 -5.89 -7.87
CA LYS A 130 10.47 -5.79 -8.94
C LYS A 130 11.87 -6.18 -8.47
N ARG A 131 12.23 -5.76 -7.25
CA ARG A 131 13.52 -6.04 -6.66
C ARG A 131 13.44 -6.05 -5.14
N LEU A 132 14.14 -6.99 -4.51
CA LEU A 132 14.28 -7.08 -3.07
C LEU A 132 15.78 -7.11 -2.72
N ILE A 133 16.20 -6.27 -1.77
CA ILE A 133 17.50 -6.32 -1.15
C ILE A 133 17.25 -6.64 0.33
N LEU A 134 17.67 -7.82 0.76
CA LEU A 134 17.41 -8.36 2.09
C LEU A 134 18.73 -8.67 2.81
N ARG A 135 19.57 -7.64 2.99
CA ARG A 135 20.89 -7.74 3.64
C ARG A 135 20.95 -6.72 4.78
N LYS A 136 22.05 -5.95 4.89
CA LYS A 136 22.15 -4.83 5.85
C LYS A 136 21.09 -3.77 5.59
N LEU A 137 20.88 -3.43 4.31
CA LEU A 137 19.78 -2.60 3.86
C LEU A 137 18.65 -3.53 3.44
N ILE A 138 17.47 -3.31 4.00
CA ILE A 138 16.25 -4.00 3.57
C ILE A 138 15.48 -3.01 2.72
N LEU A 139 15.37 -3.32 1.44
CA LEU A 139 14.74 -2.45 0.44
C LEU A 139 13.83 -3.26 -0.46
N GLY A 140 12.61 -2.79 -0.63
CA GLY A 140 11.69 -3.25 -1.64
C GLY A 140 11.51 -2.22 -2.74
N VAL A 141 11.59 -2.65 -3.99
CA VAL A 141 11.25 -1.86 -5.18
C VAL A 141 10.10 -2.55 -5.88
N GLY A 142 9.07 -1.79 -6.23
CA GLY A 142 7.91 -2.33 -6.92
C GLY A 142 7.21 -1.30 -7.79
N ASP A 143 6.44 -1.81 -8.73
CA ASP A 143 5.52 -1.03 -9.54
C ASP A 143 4.11 -1.21 -8.98
N GLY A 144 3.29 -0.19 -9.12
CA GLY A 144 1.91 -0.22 -8.63
C GLY A 144 0.91 0.31 -9.64
N VAL A 145 -0.29 -0.26 -9.58
CA VAL A 145 -1.45 0.18 -10.36
C VAL A 145 -2.61 0.37 -9.41
N LEU A 146 -3.31 1.49 -9.56
CA LEU A 146 -4.57 1.74 -8.87
C LEU A 146 -5.70 1.73 -9.89
N LYS A 147 -6.70 0.89 -9.64
CA LYS A 147 -7.90 0.79 -10.47
C LYS A 147 -9.13 1.29 -9.71
N ALA A 148 -9.96 2.05 -10.39
CA ALA A 148 -11.27 2.45 -9.89
C ALA A 148 -12.35 1.69 -10.66
N ASP A 149 -13.13 0.85 -9.96
CA ASP A 149 -14.14 -0.03 -10.57
C ASP A 149 -13.59 -0.81 -11.79
N GLY A 150 -12.36 -1.30 -11.68
CA GLY A 150 -11.68 -2.09 -12.71
C GLY A 150 -10.93 -1.30 -13.77
N GLU A 151 -11.03 0.03 -13.80
CA GLU A 151 -10.32 0.89 -14.75
C GLU A 151 -9.03 1.43 -14.13
N THR A 152 -7.91 1.26 -14.82
CA THR A 152 -6.61 1.79 -14.39
C THR A 152 -6.61 3.31 -14.46
N ILE A 153 -6.32 3.95 -13.33
CA ILE A 153 -6.27 5.41 -13.23
C ILE A 153 -4.97 5.96 -12.67
N TYR A 154 -4.19 5.16 -11.96
CA TYR A 154 -2.86 5.54 -11.49
C TYR A 154 -1.86 4.45 -11.84
N GLU A 155 -0.66 4.85 -12.22
CA GLU A 155 0.48 3.97 -12.40
C GLU A 155 1.70 4.59 -11.72
N ALA A 156 2.38 3.78 -10.90
CA ALA A 156 3.61 4.17 -10.23
C ALA A 156 4.71 3.18 -10.58
N LYS A 157 5.88 3.69 -10.97
CA LYS A 157 7.04 2.88 -11.30
C LYS A 157 8.18 3.14 -10.34
N ASP A 158 8.88 2.08 -9.98
CA ASP A 158 10.07 2.13 -9.11
C ASP A 158 9.80 2.79 -7.77
N MET A 159 8.68 2.44 -7.14
CA MET A 159 8.44 2.78 -5.75
C MET A 159 9.45 2.08 -4.87
N LYS A 160 9.97 2.79 -3.87
CA LYS A 160 10.98 2.27 -2.95
C LYS A 160 10.55 2.45 -1.50
N VAL A 161 10.62 1.36 -0.76
CA VAL A 161 10.42 1.36 0.69
C VAL A 161 11.59 0.62 1.34
N GLY A 162 12.13 1.20 2.40
CA GLY A 162 13.16 0.57 3.21
C GLY A 162 12.67 0.26 4.62
N LEU A 163 13.24 -0.77 5.24
CA LEU A 163 13.08 -1.05 6.65
C LEU A 163 14.36 -0.69 7.41
N PHE A 164 14.20 0.07 8.48
CA PHE A 164 15.30 0.57 9.29
C PHE A 164 15.17 0.06 10.72
N SER A 165 16.20 -0.62 11.20
CA SER A 165 16.31 -0.99 12.61
C SER A 165 16.89 0.19 13.38
N PRO A 166 16.41 0.49 14.61
CA PRO A 166 17.07 1.48 15.44
C PRO A 166 18.52 1.06 15.68
N GLU A 167 19.43 2.01 15.57
CA GLU A 167 20.82 1.77 15.97
C GLU A 167 20.85 1.31 17.43
N LYS A 168 21.64 0.28 17.70
CA LYS A 168 21.85 -0.22 19.06
C LYS A 168 22.72 0.73 19.86
#